data_945afcfcf9829707f93a4962d09d13eb
#
_entry.id   945afcfcf9829707f93a4962d09d13eb
#
_cell.length_a   1.000
_cell.length_b   1.000
_cell.length_c   1.000
_cell.angle_alpha   90.00
_cell.angle_beta   90.00
_cell.angle_gamma   90.00
#
_symmetry.space_group_name_H-M   'P 1'
#
loop_
_entity.id
_entity.type
_entity.pdbx_description
1 polymer ?
#
loop_
_entity_poly.entity_id
_entity_poly.type
_entity_poly.pdbx_seq_one_letter_code
_entity_poly.pdbx_strand_id
1 'polypeptide(L)'
;MVYIVYIKHNNMEMKKKKKVLVLYPSGNYLYPTTGGELYDSYLFKRILFSGQIDMSFFTKDHTRHINKWLLPAYILWSCRRIGSYDAVFLNSSWFAQSIWLLYFFRIFYPKLKVYVIHHHFRYQEMSGIKRLLQYMLEWLGLGVSFAVITPNPYTHSLIKQMRPDSRTVFLEMALKKDVPTSSCYVLKRLLFVGTVYQRKGLLYLLEAIGQMSEKERSGIHLDIVGDLSYKKYYKRLLSLVHLYGLEDVVTFVGRISDEELKSYYSRAYCFVFPSLLEGYGMVLIEAMS
;
A
#
# COMPACT_ATOMS: atom_id res chain seq x y z
N MET A 1 1.57 13.28 25.53
CA MET A 1 1.02 14.63 25.66
C MET A 1 0.42 15.01 24.30
N VAL A 2 -0.90 14.97 24.19
CA VAL A 2 -1.60 15.24 22.91
C VAL A 2 -1.82 16.75 22.85
N TYR A 3 -1.16 17.44 21.92
CA TYR A 3 -1.46 18.84 21.66
C TYR A 3 -2.73 18.92 20.80
N ILE A 4 -3.86 19.22 21.45
CA ILE A 4 -5.08 19.61 20.76
C ILE A 4 -4.94 21.12 20.47
N VAL A 5 -4.67 21.46 19.22
CA VAL A 5 -4.74 22.85 18.76
C VAL A 5 -6.20 23.16 18.52
N TYR A 6 -6.83 23.88 19.44
CA TYR A 6 -8.16 24.49 19.23
C TYR A 6 -8.02 25.63 18.22
N ILE A 7 -8.42 25.40 16.97
CA ILE A 7 -8.66 26.51 16.04
C ILE A 7 -10.06 27.03 16.31
N LYS A 8 -10.15 28.23 16.87
CA LYS A 8 -11.39 28.94 17.10
C LYS A 8 -12.08 29.17 15.75
N HIS A 9 -13.16 28.43 15.50
CA HIS A 9 -13.99 28.67 14.32
C HIS A 9 -14.76 29.98 14.50
N ASN A 10 -14.36 30.99 13.74
CA ASN A 10 -15.24 32.11 13.41
C ASN A 10 -16.41 31.58 12.58
N ASN A 11 -17.61 32.13 12.83
CA ASN A 11 -18.86 31.81 12.18
C ASN A 11 -18.70 31.60 10.66
N MET A 12 -18.47 30.35 10.24
CA MET A 12 -18.57 29.97 8.83
C MET A 12 -20.00 29.49 8.60
N GLU A 13 -20.69 30.11 7.65
CA GLU A 13 -21.87 29.54 7.01
C GLU A 13 -21.65 28.06 6.79
N MET A 14 -22.56 27.19 7.23
CA MET A 14 -22.45 25.74 7.06
C MET A 14 -22.50 25.40 5.57
N LYS A 15 -21.36 25.44 4.89
CA LYS A 15 -21.24 24.94 3.51
C LYS A 15 -21.68 23.49 3.48
N LYS A 16 -22.63 23.17 2.59
CA LYS A 16 -23.10 21.80 2.37
C LYS A 16 -21.91 20.85 2.21
N LYS A 17 -21.80 19.86 3.09
CA LYS A 17 -20.71 18.86 3.03
C LYS A 17 -20.71 18.16 1.67
N LYS A 18 -19.52 17.96 1.12
CA LYS A 18 -19.32 17.16 -0.11
C LYS A 18 -19.49 15.69 0.20
N LYS A 19 -20.27 14.99 -0.62
CA LYS A 19 -20.51 13.55 -0.48
C LYS A 19 -19.52 12.78 -1.34
N VAL A 20 -18.77 11.86 -0.74
CA VAL A 20 -17.74 11.06 -1.40
C VAL A 20 -18.01 9.58 -1.17
N LEU A 21 -18.03 8.81 -2.26
CA LEU A 21 -18.04 7.36 -2.21
C LEU A 21 -16.61 6.84 -2.33
N VAL A 22 -16.20 5.97 -1.42
CA VAL A 22 -14.89 5.30 -1.46
C VAL A 22 -15.07 3.84 -1.83
N LEU A 23 -14.54 3.43 -2.99
CA LEU A 23 -14.46 2.05 -3.44
C LEU A 23 -13.13 1.46 -2.95
N TYR A 24 -13.18 0.75 -1.81
CA TYR A 24 -12.00 0.31 -1.07
C TYR A 24 -11.79 -1.22 -1.19
N PRO A 25 -10.64 -1.66 -1.71
CA PRO A 25 -10.40 -3.09 -1.99
C PRO A 25 -10.18 -3.95 -0.75
N SER A 26 -10.01 -3.35 0.42
CA SER A 26 -9.84 -4.02 1.70
C SER A 26 -11.11 -4.00 2.55
N GLY A 27 -11.14 -4.80 3.65
CA GLY A 27 -12.31 -4.91 4.51
C GLY A 27 -12.60 -3.62 5.27
N ASN A 28 -11.61 -3.12 5.99
CA ASN A 28 -11.79 -1.93 6.83
C ASN A 28 -10.56 -1.01 6.76
N TYR A 29 -10.78 0.25 6.38
CA TYR A 29 -9.72 1.25 6.30
C TYR A 29 -9.16 1.66 7.69
N LEU A 30 -9.90 1.38 8.77
CA LEU A 30 -9.45 1.66 10.14
C LEU A 30 -8.36 0.68 10.63
N TYR A 31 -8.32 -0.52 10.05
CA TYR A 31 -7.39 -1.60 10.42
C TYR A 31 -6.55 -2.02 9.19
N PRO A 32 -5.64 -1.15 8.73
CA PRO A 32 -4.79 -1.45 7.57
C PRO A 32 -3.87 -2.63 7.86
N THR A 33 -3.64 -3.45 6.85
CA THR A 33 -2.80 -4.65 6.94
C THR A 33 -1.55 -4.58 6.06
N THR A 34 -1.48 -3.58 5.19
CA THR A 34 -0.36 -3.32 4.28
C THR A 34 0.02 -1.84 4.31
N GLY A 35 1.25 -1.52 3.88
CA GLY A 35 1.71 -0.13 3.82
C GLY A 35 0.86 0.76 2.91
N GLY A 36 0.32 0.22 1.80
CA GLY A 36 -0.61 0.95 0.94
C GLY A 36 -1.94 1.25 1.65
N GLU A 37 -2.49 0.27 2.35
CA GLU A 37 -3.71 0.45 3.14
C GLU A 37 -3.49 1.43 4.30
N LEU A 38 -2.32 1.44 4.90
CA LEU A 38 -1.96 2.40 5.94
C LEU A 38 -1.95 3.82 5.40
N TYR A 39 -1.36 4.04 4.23
CA TYR A 39 -1.42 5.33 3.53
C TYR A 39 -2.86 5.76 3.26
N ASP A 40 -3.68 4.88 2.69
CA ASP A 40 -5.09 5.14 2.40
C ASP A 40 -5.86 5.50 3.68
N SER A 41 -5.62 4.77 4.77
CA SER A 41 -6.23 5.02 6.08
C SER A 41 -5.91 6.42 6.60
N TYR A 42 -4.65 6.83 6.56
CA TYR A 42 -4.23 8.18 6.98
C TYR A 42 -4.86 9.25 6.09
N LEU A 43 -4.88 9.05 4.78
CA LEU A 43 -5.50 9.97 3.82
C LEU A 43 -6.98 10.17 4.15
N PHE A 44 -7.73 9.10 4.32
CA PHE A 44 -9.16 9.17 4.61
C PHE A 44 -9.44 9.78 5.99
N LYS A 45 -8.69 9.41 7.03
CA LYS A 45 -8.81 10.02 8.37
C LYS A 45 -8.59 11.53 8.31
N ARG A 46 -7.59 12.00 7.56
CA ARG A 46 -7.28 13.41 7.40
C ARG A 46 -8.37 14.17 6.65
N ILE A 47 -8.93 13.56 5.59
CA ILE A 47 -10.06 14.13 4.85
C ILE A 47 -11.30 14.23 5.74
N LEU A 48 -11.63 13.18 6.50
CA LEU A 48 -12.76 13.18 7.43
C LEU A 48 -12.61 14.22 8.55
N PHE A 49 -11.37 14.37 9.06
CA PHE A 49 -11.06 15.36 10.11
C PHE A 49 -11.30 16.80 9.65
N SER A 50 -11.26 17.09 8.34
CA SER A 50 -11.58 18.41 7.80
C SER A 50 -13.03 18.87 8.09
N GLY A 51 -13.92 17.92 8.41
CA GLY A 51 -15.34 18.17 8.66
C GLY A 51 -16.16 18.61 7.45
N GLN A 52 -15.53 18.82 6.28
CA GLN A 52 -16.16 19.33 5.05
C GLN A 52 -16.70 18.23 4.13
N ILE A 53 -16.29 16.98 4.38
CA ILE A 53 -16.57 15.84 3.51
C ILE A 53 -17.29 14.75 4.31
N ASP A 54 -18.34 14.21 3.70
CA ASP A 54 -19.09 13.03 4.16
C ASP A 54 -18.68 11.84 3.28
N MET A 55 -18.07 10.80 3.87
CA MET A 55 -17.53 9.64 3.15
C MET A 55 -18.34 8.39 3.43
N SER A 56 -18.79 7.75 2.36
CA SER A 56 -19.40 6.41 2.40
C SER A 56 -18.43 5.38 1.82
N PHE A 57 -18.20 4.26 2.53
CA PHE A 57 -17.26 3.24 2.13
C PHE A 57 -17.97 2.02 1.56
N PHE A 58 -17.57 1.61 0.36
CA PHE A 58 -17.91 0.33 -0.24
C PHE A 58 -16.66 -0.54 -0.23
N THR A 59 -16.65 -1.57 0.62
CA THR A 59 -15.45 -2.37 0.91
C THR A 59 -15.56 -3.78 0.34
N LYS A 60 -14.47 -4.52 0.35
CA LYS A 60 -14.40 -5.93 -0.05
C LYS A 60 -15.36 -6.81 0.76
N ASP A 61 -15.65 -6.47 2.00
CA ASP A 61 -16.58 -7.25 2.84
C ASP A 61 -17.99 -7.28 2.25
N HIS A 62 -18.42 -6.22 1.57
CA HIS A 62 -19.68 -6.18 0.84
C HIS A 62 -19.69 -7.11 -0.40
N THR A 63 -18.52 -7.60 -0.84
CA THR A 63 -18.35 -8.34 -2.10
C THR A 63 -17.86 -9.77 -1.93
N ARG A 64 -17.71 -10.27 -0.68
CA ARG A 64 -17.13 -11.60 -0.39
C ARG A 64 -17.82 -12.75 -1.12
N HIS A 65 -19.13 -12.61 -1.39
CA HIS A 65 -19.96 -13.63 -2.01
C HIS A 65 -20.25 -13.36 -3.50
N ILE A 66 -19.61 -12.31 -4.09
CA ILE A 66 -19.94 -11.87 -5.43
C ILE A 66 -18.83 -12.28 -6.39
N ASN A 67 -19.22 -12.84 -7.53
CA ASN A 67 -18.30 -13.08 -8.63
C ASN A 67 -17.67 -11.75 -9.06
N LYS A 68 -16.33 -11.74 -9.21
CA LYS A 68 -15.56 -10.55 -9.56
C LYS A 68 -16.06 -9.85 -10.84
N TRP A 69 -16.62 -10.59 -11.78
CA TRP A 69 -17.18 -10.05 -13.03
C TRP A 69 -18.52 -9.33 -12.81
N LEU A 70 -19.27 -9.67 -11.77
CA LEU A 70 -20.53 -9.02 -11.41
C LEU A 70 -20.32 -7.82 -10.48
N LEU A 71 -19.12 -7.58 -10.04
CA LEU A 71 -18.77 -6.50 -9.09
C LEU A 71 -19.23 -5.11 -9.58
N PRO A 72 -19.01 -4.69 -10.85
CA PRO A 72 -19.50 -3.41 -11.33
C PRO A 72 -21.03 -3.26 -11.26
N ALA A 73 -21.75 -4.28 -11.65
CA ALA A 73 -23.22 -4.29 -11.59
C ALA A 73 -23.72 -4.23 -10.14
N TYR A 74 -23.06 -4.95 -9.24
CA TYR A 74 -23.39 -4.93 -7.83
C TYR A 74 -23.09 -3.56 -7.18
N ILE A 75 -21.99 -2.92 -7.54
CA ILE A 75 -21.68 -1.55 -7.09
C ILE A 75 -22.76 -0.59 -7.56
N LEU A 76 -23.18 -0.65 -8.83
CA LEU A 76 -24.26 0.18 -9.37
C LEU A 76 -25.57 -0.07 -8.64
N TRP A 77 -25.90 -1.33 -8.37
CA TRP A 77 -27.13 -1.68 -7.64
C TRP A 77 -27.08 -1.23 -6.17
N SER A 78 -25.97 -1.45 -5.48
CA SER A 78 -25.79 -1.04 -4.08
C SER A 78 -25.71 0.47 -3.92
N CYS A 79 -25.12 1.15 -4.90
CA CYS A 79 -24.96 2.60 -4.92
C CYS A 79 -26.05 3.28 -5.78
N ARG A 80 -27.30 2.89 -5.64
CA ARG A 80 -28.44 3.41 -6.45
C ARG A 80 -28.51 4.94 -6.50
N ARG A 81 -27.92 5.62 -5.53
CA ARG A 81 -27.83 7.08 -5.44
C ARG A 81 -26.49 7.63 -5.88
N ILE A 82 -25.78 6.93 -6.80
CA ILE A 82 -24.45 7.37 -7.24
C ILE A 82 -24.43 8.83 -7.71
N GLY A 83 -25.50 9.30 -8.34
CA GLY A 83 -25.66 10.70 -8.76
C GLY A 83 -25.79 11.69 -7.61
N SER A 84 -25.96 11.24 -6.36
CA SER A 84 -25.97 12.11 -5.19
C SER A 84 -24.59 12.37 -4.59
N TYR A 85 -23.55 11.68 -5.09
CA TYR A 85 -22.17 11.91 -4.68
C TYR A 85 -21.51 12.97 -5.57
N ASP A 86 -20.65 13.79 -4.97
CA ASP A 86 -19.82 14.77 -5.67
C ASP A 86 -18.54 14.12 -6.25
N ALA A 87 -18.06 13.06 -5.61
CA ALA A 87 -16.84 12.36 -6.00
C ALA A 87 -16.84 10.88 -5.63
N VAL A 88 -16.01 10.12 -6.35
CA VAL A 88 -15.66 8.73 -6.04
C VAL A 88 -14.15 8.63 -5.88
N PHE A 89 -13.69 7.98 -4.80
CA PHE A 89 -12.30 7.53 -4.66
C PHE A 89 -12.22 6.05 -4.99
N LEU A 90 -11.26 5.68 -5.83
CA LEU A 90 -10.98 4.30 -6.23
C LEU A 90 -9.50 4.00 -6.03
N ASN A 91 -9.17 2.88 -5.38
CA ASN A 91 -7.82 2.35 -5.38
C ASN A 91 -7.54 1.62 -6.72
N SER A 92 -6.42 1.92 -7.36
CA SER A 92 -6.06 1.38 -8.69
C SER A 92 -5.91 -0.14 -8.72
N SER A 93 -5.77 -0.80 -7.58
CA SER A 93 -5.78 -2.27 -7.50
C SER A 93 -7.09 -2.91 -8.01
N TRP A 94 -8.16 -2.13 -8.10
CA TRP A 94 -9.45 -2.54 -8.62
C TRP A 94 -9.68 -2.18 -10.11
N PHE A 95 -8.72 -1.64 -10.83
CA PHE A 95 -8.91 -1.28 -12.24
C PHE A 95 -9.44 -2.44 -13.08
N ALA A 96 -8.87 -3.64 -12.94
CA ALA A 96 -9.30 -4.79 -13.73
C ALA A 96 -10.78 -5.14 -13.55
N GLN A 97 -11.35 -4.91 -12.37
CA GLN A 97 -12.75 -5.21 -12.05
C GLN A 97 -13.68 -4.01 -12.26
N SER A 98 -13.16 -2.79 -12.21
CA SER A 98 -13.97 -1.56 -12.15
C SER A 98 -13.81 -0.64 -13.36
N ILE A 99 -12.98 -0.98 -14.35
CA ILE A 99 -12.73 -0.11 -15.51
C ILE A 99 -14.04 0.27 -16.24
N TRP A 100 -14.93 -0.70 -16.45
CA TRP A 100 -16.24 -0.48 -17.08
C TRP A 100 -17.12 0.48 -16.25
N LEU A 101 -17.05 0.36 -14.94
CA LEU A 101 -17.77 1.25 -14.02
C LEU A 101 -17.27 2.68 -14.13
N LEU A 102 -15.95 2.89 -14.28
CA LEU A 102 -15.36 4.21 -14.44
C LEU A 102 -15.80 4.88 -15.74
N TYR A 103 -15.82 4.13 -16.85
CA TYR A 103 -16.35 4.61 -18.13
C TYR A 103 -17.85 4.90 -18.06
N PHE A 104 -18.63 4.04 -17.39
CA PHE A 104 -20.04 4.28 -17.13
C PHE A 104 -20.24 5.60 -16.35
N PHE A 105 -19.47 5.84 -15.30
CA PHE A 105 -19.55 7.10 -14.57
C PHE A 105 -19.21 8.30 -15.45
N ARG A 106 -18.20 8.18 -16.30
CA ARG A 106 -17.80 9.25 -17.21
C ARG A 106 -18.90 9.63 -18.20
N ILE A 107 -19.65 8.64 -18.69
CA ILE A 107 -20.70 8.84 -19.70
C ILE A 107 -21.99 9.33 -19.04
N PHE A 108 -22.45 8.63 -18.02
CA PHE A 108 -23.79 8.86 -17.44
C PHE A 108 -23.80 9.85 -16.28
N TYR A 109 -22.66 10.11 -15.64
CA TYR A 109 -22.50 11.02 -14.52
C TYR A 109 -21.32 11.98 -14.72
N PRO A 110 -21.33 12.85 -15.76
CA PRO A 110 -20.19 13.66 -16.14
C PRO A 110 -19.75 14.69 -15.06
N LYS A 111 -20.63 15.00 -14.11
CA LYS A 111 -20.33 15.88 -12.96
C LYS A 111 -19.63 15.14 -11.82
N LEU A 112 -19.70 13.81 -11.78
CA LEU A 112 -19.08 12.98 -10.75
C LEU A 112 -17.56 12.92 -10.98
N LYS A 113 -16.79 13.39 -10.00
CA LYS A 113 -15.32 13.40 -10.08
C LYS A 113 -14.75 12.08 -9.59
N VAL A 114 -14.01 11.37 -10.44
CA VAL A 114 -13.34 10.12 -10.07
C VAL A 114 -11.89 10.39 -9.70
N TYR A 115 -11.55 10.18 -8.45
CA TYR A 115 -10.17 10.24 -7.94
C TYR A 115 -9.61 8.84 -7.82
N VAL A 116 -8.40 8.61 -8.32
CA VAL A 116 -7.72 7.33 -8.24
C VAL A 116 -6.55 7.45 -7.28
N ILE A 117 -6.45 6.54 -6.31
CA ILE A 117 -5.26 6.38 -5.48
C ILE A 117 -4.39 5.32 -6.14
N HIS A 118 -3.18 5.69 -6.54
CA HIS A 118 -2.27 4.83 -7.31
C HIS A 118 -0.92 4.72 -6.60
N HIS A 119 -0.66 3.57 -5.99
CA HIS A 119 0.56 3.33 -5.21
C HIS A 119 1.75 2.93 -6.07
N HIS A 120 1.55 2.00 -7.01
CA HIS A 120 2.57 1.50 -7.93
C HIS A 120 1.91 0.81 -9.13
N PHE A 121 2.66 0.68 -10.21
CA PHE A 121 2.20 0.04 -11.44
C PHE A 121 2.36 -1.48 -11.35
N ARG A 122 1.25 -2.22 -11.43
CA ARG A 122 1.25 -3.68 -11.39
C ARG A 122 1.80 -4.34 -12.67
N TYR A 123 1.75 -3.65 -13.81
CA TYR A 123 2.34 -4.17 -15.04
C TYR A 123 3.84 -4.42 -14.91
N GLN A 124 4.53 -3.71 -14.01
CA GLN A 124 5.96 -3.89 -13.75
C GLN A 124 6.29 -5.23 -13.06
N GLU A 125 5.31 -5.83 -12.38
CA GLU A 125 5.43 -7.15 -11.74
C GLU A 125 5.11 -8.31 -12.69
N MET A 126 4.72 -8.02 -13.94
CA MET A 126 4.23 -8.99 -14.91
C MET A 126 5.15 -9.12 -16.12
N SER A 127 4.99 -10.22 -16.88
CA SER A 127 5.71 -10.47 -18.13
C SER A 127 4.78 -10.89 -19.26
N GLY A 128 5.28 -10.82 -20.49
CA GLY A 128 4.56 -11.25 -21.70
C GLY A 128 3.24 -10.51 -21.90
N ILE A 129 2.25 -11.22 -22.45
CA ILE A 129 0.94 -10.65 -22.77
C ILE A 129 0.20 -10.08 -21.56
N LYS A 130 0.41 -10.66 -20.37
CA LYS A 130 -0.21 -10.17 -19.13
C LYS A 130 0.28 -8.77 -18.78
N ARG A 131 1.58 -8.48 -19.00
CA ARG A 131 2.17 -7.17 -18.83
C ARG A 131 1.50 -6.13 -19.73
N LEU A 132 1.33 -6.47 -21.01
CA LEU A 132 0.67 -5.58 -21.98
C LEU A 132 -0.79 -5.30 -21.61
N LEU A 133 -1.55 -6.32 -21.26
CA LEU A 133 -2.95 -6.17 -20.86
C LEU A 133 -3.07 -5.32 -19.57
N GLN A 134 -2.22 -5.54 -18.59
CA GLN A 134 -2.22 -4.75 -17.37
C GLN A 134 -1.81 -3.29 -17.62
N TYR A 135 -0.83 -3.07 -18.48
CA TYR A 135 -0.44 -1.72 -18.91
C TYR A 135 -1.60 -0.97 -19.56
N MET A 136 -2.34 -1.64 -20.47
CA MET A 136 -3.51 -1.04 -21.11
C MET A 136 -4.62 -0.72 -20.11
N LEU A 137 -4.88 -1.60 -19.14
CA LEU A 137 -5.87 -1.36 -18.08
C LEU A 137 -5.50 -0.15 -17.23
N GLU A 138 -4.23 -0.05 -16.83
CA GLU A 138 -3.73 1.09 -16.05
C GLU A 138 -3.77 2.38 -16.87
N TRP A 139 -3.38 2.33 -18.14
CA TRP A 139 -3.46 3.47 -19.05
C TRP A 139 -4.90 3.98 -19.25
N LEU A 140 -5.86 3.08 -19.46
CA LEU A 140 -7.28 3.40 -19.56
C LEU A 140 -7.84 3.96 -18.25
N GLY A 141 -7.55 3.31 -17.11
CA GLY A 141 -8.03 3.73 -15.80
C GLY A 141 -7.52 5.12 -15.40
N LEU A 142 -6.25 5.40 -15.67
CA LEU A 142 -5.67 6.73 -15.44
C LEU A 142 -6.32 7.80 -16.35
N GLY A 143 -6.61 7.44 -17.60
CA GLY A 143 -7.20 8.37 -18.58
C GLY A 143 -8.63 8.78 -18.31
N VAL A 144 -9.41 7.94 -17.62
CA VAL A 144 -10.79 8.25 -17.26
C VAL A 144 -10.90 8.98 -15.92
N SER A 145 -9.82 9.02 -15.14
CA SER A 145 -9.77 9.66 -13.82
C SER A 145 -9.80 11.18 -13.94
N PHE A 146 -10.51 11.84 -13.00
CA PHE A 146 -10.46 13.30 -12.85
C PHE A 146 -9.11 13.77 -12.31
N ALA A 147 -8.57 13.03 -11.33
CA ALA A 147 -7.21 13.22 -10.82
C ALA A 147 -6.68 11.92 -10.21
N VAL A 148 -5.36 11.77 -10.22
CA VAL A 148 -4.63 10.63 -9.64
C VAL A 148 -3.83 11.11 -8.45
N ILE A 149 -4.01 10.44 -7.31
CA ILE A 149 -3.26 10.70 -6.08
C ILE A 149 -2.21 9.59 -5.95
N THR A 150 -0.96 9.95 -5.74
CA THR A 150 0.14 9.00 -5.56
C THR A 150 1.03 9.39 -4.38
N PRO A 151 1.51 8.39 -3.60
CA PRO A 151 2.34 8.63 -2.42
C PRO A 151 3.82 8.87 -2.72
N ASN A 152 4.32 8.57 -3.93
CA ASN A 152 5.74 8.68 -4.21
C ASN A 152 6.08 9.39 -5.54
N PRO A 153 7.24 10.07 -5.61
CA PRO A 153 7.63 10.84 -6.79
C PRO A 153 7.95 9.96 -8.00
N TYR A 154 8.42 8.71 -7.80
CA TYR A 154 8.69 7.78 -8.89
C TYR A 154 7.41 7.39 -9.63
N THR A 155 6.37 6.97 -8.89
CA THR A 155 5.05 6.67 -9.48
C THR A 155 4.44 7.92 -10.13
N HIS A 156 4.63 9.11 -9.52
CA HIS A 156 4.17 10.37 -10.10
C HIS A 156 4.81 10.63 -11.47
N SER A 157 6.13 10.48 -11.60
CA SER A 157 6.83 10.67 -12.88
C SER A 157 6.41 9.65 -13.94
N LEU A 158 6.21 8.37 -13.56
CA LEU A 158 5.71 7.35 -14.47
C LEU A 158 4.29 7.62 -14.96
N ILE A 159 3.40 8.11 -14.09
CA ILE A 159 2.04 8.52 -14.50
C ILE A 159 2.14 9.63 -15.55
N LYS A 160 3.00 10.62 -15.34
CA LYS A 160 3.20 11.73 -16.28
C LYS A 160 3.82 11.28 -17.61
N GLN A 161 4.70 10.29 -17.60
CA GLN A 161 5.23 9.69 -18.84
C GLN A 161 4.14 8.89 -19.59
N MET A 162 3.32 8.14 -18.87
CA MET A 162 2.25 7.33 -19.48
C MET A 162 1.07 8.18 -19.96
N ARG A 163 0.73 9.24 -19.24
CA ARG A 163 -0.42 10.14 -19.47
C ARG A 163 -0.04 11.58 -19.11
N PRO A 164 0.61 12.34 -20.02
CA PRO A 164 1.08 13.72 -19.75
C PRO A 164 -0.03 14.68 -19.30
N ASP A 165 -1.23 14.51 -19.83
CA ASP A 165 -2.43 15.32 -19.55
C ASP A 165 -3.15 14.95 -18.27
N SER A 166 -2.80 13.85 -17.59
CA SER A 166 -3.45 13.49 -16.35
C SER A 166 -3.17 14.50 -15.24
N ARG A 167 -4.20 14.84 -14.47
CA ARG A 167 -4.03 15.60 -13.22
C ARG A 167 -3.48 14.68 -12.17
N THR A 168 -2.24 14.88 -11.77
CA THR A 168 -1.58 14.03 -10.75
C THR A 168 -1.24 14.88 -9.54
N VAL A 169 -1.62 14.38 -8.38
CA VAL A 169 -1.30 14.99 -7.07
C VAL A 169 -0.34 14.06 -6.35
N PHE A 170 0.86 14.54 -6.10
CA PHE A 170 1.80 13.90 -5.19
C PHE A 170 1.44 14.32 -3.76
N LEU A 171 1.11 13.35 -2.93
CA LEU A 171 0.73 13.58 -1.55
C LEU A 171 1.57 12.69 -0.64
N GLU A 172 2.60 13.30 -0.06
CA GLU A 172 3.48 12.64 0.89
C GLU A 172 2.78 12.47 2.24
N MET A 173 3.08 11.36 2.93
CA MET A 173 2.62 11.14 4.28
C MET A 173 3.70 11.54 5.28
N ALA A 174 3.37 12.48 6.17
CA ALA A 174 4.22 12.79 7.30
C ALA A 174 3.96 11.78 8.43
N LEU A 175 4.98 11.04 8.84
CA LEU A 175 4.96 10.20 10.03
C LEU A 175 5.62 10.93 11.21
N LYS A 176 5.11 10.65 12.40
CA LYS A 176 5.75 11.13 13.63
C LYS A 176 7.07 10.40 13.79
N LYS A 177 8.16 11.16 13.96
CA LYS A 177 9.50 10.62 14.18
C LYS A 177 9.70 10.43 15.69
N ASP A 178 9.72 9.19 16.14
CA ASP A 178 10.21 8.82 17.46
C ASP A 178 11.65 8.31 17.27
N VAL A 179 12.65 8.99 17.80
CA VAL A 179 14.08 8.62 17.62
C VAL A 179 14.39 7.44 18.54
N PRO A 180 14.84 6.29 18.03
CA PRO A 180 15.22 5.17 18.89
C PRO A 180 16.49 5.49 19.66
N THR A 181 16.51 5.09 20.93
CA THR A 181 17.72 5.11 21.75
C THR A 181 18.67 3.99 21.32
N SER A 182 19.93 4.32 21.06
CA SER A 182 20.94 3.33 20.66
C SER A 182 21.21 2.34 21.79
N SER A 183 21.18 1.05 21.47
CA SER A 183 21.57 -0.05 22.33
C SER A 183 22.91 -0.65 21.86
N CYS A 184 23.68 -1.19 22.79
CA CYS A 184 24.92 -1.90 22.46
C CYS A 184 24.57 -3.29 21.91
N TYR A 185 24.99 -3.59 20.68
CA TYR A 185 24.64 -4.83 19.99
C TYR A 185 25.79 -5.85 20.08
N VAL A 186 25.53 -7.01 20.70
CA VAL A 186 26.46 -8.14 20.73
C VAL A 186 26.37 -8.99 19.45
N LEU A 187 25.18 -9.07 18.84
CA LEU A 187 24.90 -9.77 17.58
C LEU A 187 24.51 -8.76 16.50
N LYS A 188 24.99 -8.95 15.28
CA LYS A 188 24.58 -8.16 14.11
C LYS A 188 23.21 -8.66 13.60
N ARG A 189 22.14 -8.31 14.33
CA ARG A 189 20.78 -8.65 13.94
C ARG A 189 20.33 -7.78 12.78
N LEU A 190 20.14 -8.42 11.63
CA LEU A 190 19.51 -7.82 10.46
C LEU A 190 18.00 -8.00 10.60
N LEU A 191 17.22 -6.98 10.28
CA LEU A 191 15.77 -7.04 10.31
C LEU A 191 15.20 -6.73 8.93
N PHE A 192 14.34 -7.62 8.45
CA PHE A 192 13.45 -7.36 7.32
C PHE A 192 12.00 -7.33 7.82
N VAL A 193 11.22 -6.33 7.42
CA VAL A 193 9.79 -6.24 7.71
C VAL A 193 8.99 -6.09 6.42
N GLY A 194 8.00 -6.96 6.22
CA GLY A 194 7.09 -6.89 5.08
C GLY A 194 6.54 -8.23 4.64
N THR A 195 5.53 -8.20 3.76
CA THR A 195 4.98 -9.42 3.15
C THR A 195 6.08 -10.16 2.40
N VAL A 196 6.24 -11.45 2.67
CA VAL A 196 7.21 -12.34 2.01
C VAL A 196 6.73 -12.66 0.59
N TYR A 197 7.11 -11.80 -0.35
CA TYR A 197 6.69 -11.83 -1.74
C TYR A 197 7.84 -11.46 -2.69
N GLN A 198 7.79 -11.92 -3.94
CA GLN A 198 8.91 -11.83 -4.90
C GLN A 198 9.49 -10.42 -5.04
N ARG A 199 8.64 -9.38 -5.19
CA ARG A 199 9.10 -7.99 -5.36
C ARG A 199 9.86 -7.43 -4.15
N LYS A 200 9.77 -8.08 -2.98
CA LYS A 200 10.49 -7.68 -1.76
C LYS A 200 11.96 -8.12 -1.73
N GLY A 201 12.40 -8.88 -2.72
CA GLY A 201 13.80 -9.16 -2.97
C GLY A 201 14.49 -10.09 -1.98
N LEU A 202 13.76 -10.78 -1.10
CA LEU A 202 14.34 -11.69 -0.10
C LEU A 202 15.21 -12.79 -0.70
N LEU A 203 14.90 -13.23 -1.94
CA LEU A 203 15.71 -14.20 -2.64
C LEU A 203 17.16 -13.71 -2.79
N TYR A 204 17.34 -12.49 -3.26
CA TYR A 204 18.67 -11.88 -3.44
C TYR A 204 19.40 -11.65 -2.11
N LEU A 205 18.65 -11.33 -1.05
CA LEU A 205 19.23 -11.18 0.29
C LEU A 205 19.77 -12.52 0.81
N LEU A 206 19.00 -13.60 0.67
CA LEU A 206 19.43 -14.93 1.10
C LEU A 206 20.61 -15.44 0.25
N GLU A 207 20.60 -15.22 -1.07
CA GLU A 207 21.72 -15.54 -1.94
C GLU A 207 22.98 -14.76 -1.53
N ALA A 208 22.86 -13.47 -1.24
CA ALA A 208 23.99 -12.64 -0.79
C ALA A 208 24.58 -13.14 0.53
N ILE A 209 23.73 -13.46 1.52
CA ILE A 209 24.19 -14.01 2.81
C ILE A 209 24.81 -15.41 2.60
N GLY A 210 24.20 -16.23 1.72
CA GLY A 210 24.72 -17.57 1.39
C GLY A 210 26.09 -17.59 0.73
N GLN A 211 26.41 -16.55 -0.04
CA GLN A 211 27.72 -16.40 -0.70
C GLN A 211 28.82 -15.83 0.22
N MET A 212 28.46 -15.33 1.40
CA MET A 212 29.45 -14.88 2.40
C MET A 212 30.23 -16.08 2.95
N SER A 213 31.51 -15.89 3.25
CA SER A 213 32.32 -16.89 3.99
C SER A 213 31.76 -17.07 5.42
N GLU A 214 32.06 -18.20 6.05
CA GLU A 214 31.67 -18.47 7.44
C GLU A 214 32.14 -17.37 8.40
N LYS A 215 33.33 -16.83 8.20
CA LYS A 215 33.88 -15.74 8.98
C LYS A 215 33.06 -14.46 8.85
N GLU A 216 32.60 -14.12 7.66
CA GLU A 216 31.74 -12.93 7.41
C GLU A 216 30.34 -13.12 7.98
N ARG A 217 29.80 -14.35 7.91
CA ARG A 217 28.48 -14.69 8.47
C ARG A 217 28.48 -14.77 10.00
N SER A 218 29.65 -14.96 10.59
CA SER A 218 29.77 -15.09 12.06
C SER A 218 29.17 -13.89 12.78
N GLY A 219 28.21 -14.15 13.65
CA GLY A 219 27.49 -13.15 14.43
C GLY A 219 26.36 -12.42 13.68
N ILE A 220 26.10 -12.77 12.41
CA ILE A 220 24.93 -12.28 11.67
C ILE A 220 23.72 -13.15 11.98
N HIS A 221 22.58 -12.52 12.22
CA HIS A 221 21.27 -13.18 12.30
C HIS A 221 20.22 -12.33 11.58
N LEU A 222 19.45 -12.93 10.66
CA LEU A 222 18.38 -12.26 9.91
C LEU A 222 17.01 -12.66 10.42
N ASP A 223 16.30 -11.71 11.00
CA ASP A 223 14.88 -11.85 11.37
C ASP A 223 14.01 -11.38 10.21
N ILE A 224 13.12 -12.23 9.68
CA ILE A 224 12.16 -11.92 8.61
C ILE A 224 10.76 -11.86 9.23
N VAL A 225 10.25 -10.65 9.42
CA VAL A 225 8.93 -10.37 10.03
C VAL A 225 7.93 -10.02 8.95
N GLY A 226 6.78 -10.68 8.94
CA GLY A 226 5.65 -10.36 8.06
C GLY A 226 4.87 -11.55 7.54
N ASP A 227 3.96 -11.28 6.61
CA ASP A 227 3.02 -12.28 6.10
C ASP A 227 3.69 -13.33 5.20
N LEU A 228 3.52 -14.61 5.54
CA LEU A 228 4.05 -15.79 4.84
C LEU A 228 2.99 -16.49 3.95
N SER A 229 1.91 -15.81 3.60
CA SER A 229 0.76 -16.40 2.87
C SER A 229 1.10 -16.85 1.44
N TYR A 230 2.14 -16.28 0.81
CA TYR A 230 2.59 -16.66 -0.53
C TYR A 230 3.42 -17.95 -0.51
N LYS A 231 2.75 -19.09 -0.22
CA LYS A 231 3.35 -20.40 0.07
C LYS A 231 4.39 -20.88 -0.95
N LYS A 232 4.15 -20.64 -2.27
CA LYS A 232 5.09 -21.05 -3.32
C LYS A 232 6.42 -20.30 -3.22
N TYR A 233 6.37 -19.00 -2.98
CA TYR A 233 7.57 -18.19 -2.82
C TYR A 233 8.28 -18.50 -1.50
N TYR A 234 7.52 -18.61 -0.40
CA TYR A 234 8.05 -18.99 0.90
C TYR A 234 8.81 -20.34 0.86
N LYS A 235 8.22 -21.38 0.23
CA LYS A 235 8.91 -22.67 0.04
C LYS A 235 10.22 -22.52 -0.73
N ARG A 236 10.27 -21.66 -1.76
CA ARG A 236 11.51 -21.40 -2.49
C ARG A 236 12.58 -20.76 -1.60
N LEU A 237 12.21 -19.85 -0.72
CA LEU A 237 13.14 -19.25 0.24
C LEU A 237 13.68 -20.28 1.25
N LEU A 238 12.81 -21.17 1.76
CA LEU A 238 13.24 -22.26 2.63
C LEU A 238 14.24 -23.21 1.93
N SER A 239 14.03 -23.50 0.64
CA SER A 239 14.97 -24.30 -0.14
C SER A 239 16.34 -23.61 -0.29
N LEU A 240 16.38 -22.28 -0.39
CA LEU A 240 17.64 -21.52 -0.41
C LEU A 240 18.33 -21.51 0.95
N VAL A 241 17.56 -21.34 2.04
CA VAL A 241 18.09 -21.43 3.40
C VAL A 241 18.79 -22.78 3.61
N HIS A 242 18.13 -23.86 3.19
CA HIS A 242 18.72 -25.20 3.27
C HIS A 242 19.95 -25.36 2.34
N LEU A 243 19.85 -24.87 1.09
CA LEU A 243 20.95 -24.99 0.11
C LEU A 243 22.24 -24.31 0.59
N TYR A 244 22.12 -23.18 1.28
CA TYR A 244 23.25 -22.39 1.78
C TYR A 244 23.61 -22.66 3.24
N GLY A 245 22.93 -23.59 3.93
CA GLY A 245 23.14 -23.90 5.37
C GLY A 245 22.92 -22.67 6.24
N LEU A 246 21.77 -21.99 6.08
CA LEU A 246 21.42 -20.75 6.77
C LEU A 246 20.38 -20.94 7.88
N GLU A 247 20.10 -22.17 8.29
CA GLU A 247 19.06 -22.52 9.27
C GLU A 247 19.27 -21.79 10.61
N ASP A 248 20.52 -21.66 11.05
CA ASP A 248 20.88 -20.97 12.30
C ASP A 248 21.04 -19.44 12.12
N VAL A 249 21.05 -18.98 10.87
CA VAL A 249 21.26 -17.55 10.52
C VAL A 249 19.95 -16.84 10.22
N VAL A 250 18.92 -17.54 9.73
CA VAL A 250 17.68 -16.93 9.22
C VAL A 250 16.45 -17.45 9.98
N THR A 251 15.68 -16.52 10.55
CA THR A 251 14.42 -16.84 11.20
C THR A 251 13.25 -16.20 10.47
N PHE A 252 12.29 -17.01 10.03
CA PHE A 252 11.00 -16.54 9.53
C PHE A 252 10.03 -16.41 10.69
N VAL A 253 9.88 -15.22 11.23
CA VAL A 253 9.07 -14.94 12.42
C VAL A 253 7.57 -15.02 12.12
N GLY A 254 7.17 -14.64 10.90
CA GLY A 254 5.76 -14.51 10.55
C GLY A 254 5.19 -13.15 10.96
N ARG A 255 3.84 -13.06 11.00
CA ARG A 255 3.14 -11.85 11.40
C ARG A 255 3.08 -11.77 12.92
N ILE A 256 3.40 -10.61 13.47
CA ILE A 256 3.42 -10.29 14.91
C ILE A 256 2.59 -9.05 15.20
N SER A 257 2.36 -8.73 16.45
CA SER A 257 1.71 -7.49 16.90
C SER A 257 2.59 -6.26 16.68
N ASP A 258 1.98 -5.07 16.69
CA ASP A 258 2.71 -3.80 16.56
C ASP A 258 3.67 -3.55 17.73
N GLU A 259 3.32 -4.01 18.93
CA GLU A 259 4.16 -3.94 20.12
C GLU A 259 5.42 -4.80 19.99
N GLU A 260 5.25 -6.04 19.54
CA GLU A 260 6.37 -6.95 19.26
C GLU A 260 7.25 -6.39 18.14
N LEU A 261 6.64 -5.82 17.08
CA LEU A 261 7.37 -5.23 15.97
C LEU A 261 8.29 -4.08 16.42
N LYS A 262 7.85 -3.22 17.34
CA LYS A 262 8.69 -2.19 17.94
C LYS A 262 9.92 -2.79 18.61
N SER A 263 9.76 -3.91 19.32
CA SER A 263 10.90 -4.63 19.94
C SER A 263 11.87 -5.16 18.89
N TYR A 264 11.39 -5.63 17.72
CA TYR A 264 12.29 -6.03 16.63
C TYR A 264 13.05 -4.85 16.06
N TYR A 265 12.39 -3.70 15.80
CA TYR A 265 13.08 -2.49 15.34
C TYR A 265 14.14 -2.01 16.35
N SER A 266 13.82 -1.97 17.65
CA SER A 266 14.74 -1.46 18.68
C SER A 266 15.99 -2.32 18.89
N ARG A 267 15.91 -3.64 18.65
CA ARG A 267 17.04 -4.58 18.78
C ARG A 267 17.77 -4.87 17.47
N ALA A 268 17.27 -4.35 16.35
CA ALA A 268 17.92 -4.53 15.06
C ALA A 268 19.21 -3.71 14.97
N TYR A 269 20.30 -4.36 14.59
CA TYR A 269 21.55 -3.68 14.24
C TYR A 269 21.42 -2.92 12.92
N CYS A 270 20.72 -3.52 11.95
CA CYS A 270 20.49 -2.93 10.65
C CYS A 270 19.14 -3.38 10.08
N PHE A 271 18.38 -2.43 9.55
CA PHE A 271 17.18 -2.72 8.78
C PHE A 271 17.54 -2.96 7.31
N VAL A 272 17.13 -4.09 6.75
CA VAL A 272 17.47 -4.49 5.37
C VAL A 272 16.21 -4.48 4.50
N PHE A 273 16.27 -3.74 3.40
CA PHE A 273 15.11 -3.56 2.52
C PHE A 273 15.47 -3.77 1.04
N PRO A 274 15.65 -5.02 0.58
CA PRO A 274 16.10 -5.36 -0.76
C PRO A 274 14.98 -5.30 -1.81
N SER A 275 13.94 -4.50 -1.59
CA SER A 275 12.74 -4.44 -2.43
C SER A 275 13.07 -4.00 -3.84
N LEU A 276 12.64 -4.78 -4.84
CA LEU A 276 12.82 -4.49 -6.28
C LEU A 276 11.82 -3.46 -6.80
N LEU A 277 10.66 -3.41 -6.18
CA LEU A 277 9.60 -2.48 -6.52
C LEU A 277 8.81 -2.12 -5.26
N GLU A 278 8.62 -0.82 -5.04
CA GLU A 278 7.91 -0.33 -3.86
C GLU A 278 6.96 0.82 -4.21
N GLY A 279 5.84 0.86 -3.49
CA GLY A 279 4.90 1.96 -3.57
C GLY A 279 5.40 3.18 -2.80
N TYR A 280 5.53 3.06 -1.49
CA TYR A 280 5.98 4.14 -0.61
C TYR A 280 7.12 3.73 0.32
N GLY A 281 7.16 2.46 0.74
CA GLY A 281 8.20 1.98 1.65
C GLY A 281 7.96 2.39 3.10
N MET A 282 6.72 2.30 3.58
CA MET A 282 6.34 2.67 4.96
C MET A 282 7.27 2.11 6.02
N VAL A 283 7.69 0.86 5.85
CA VAL A 283 8.60 0.16 6.78
C VAL A 283 9.99 0.82 6.89
N LEU A 284 10.44 1.55 5.84
CA LEU A 284 11.67 2.35 5.92
C LEU A 284 11.50 3.51 6.90
N ILE A 285 10.35 4.17 6.86
CA ILE A 285 10.06 5.29 7.74
C ILE A 285 9.87 4.79 9.18
N GLU A 286 9.19 3.64 9.34
CA GLU A 286 9.07 2.96 10.63
C GLU A 286 10.44 2.60 11.22
N ALA A 287 11.36 2.06 10.41
CA ALA A 287 12.71 1.73 10.83
C ALA A 287 13.58 2.96 11.19
N MET A 288 13.24 4.14 10.65
CA MET A 288 13.94 5.41 10.93
C MET A 288 13.30 6.22 12.06
N SER A 289 12.13 5.79 12.56
CA SER A 289 11.41 6.47 13.66
C SER A 289 11.77 5.88 14.99
#